data_0d57a6e7faeba259f8cf71b32b99fbe7
#
_entry.id   0d57a6e7faeba259f8cf71b32b99fbe7
#
_cell.length_a   1.000
_cell.length_b   1.000
_cell.length_c   1.000
_cell.angle_alpha   90.00
_cell.angle_beta   90.00
_cell.angle_gamma   90.00
#
_symmetry.space_group_name_H-M   'P 1'
#
loop_
_entity.id
_entity.type
_entity.pdbx_description
1 polymer ?
#
loop_
_entity_poly.entity_id
_entity_poly.type
_entity_poly.pdbx_seq_one_letter_code
_entity_poly.pdbx_strand_id
1 'polypeptide(L)'
;YEGDFEKMKATYVKFLHNLPFYGLAVMCADDAVLMELVPQVGRQVLTYGFSEHADYRIEDYEQTGFQGHYTVVCPSGERINVLLNVPGKHNALNATAALAVAKEEGIGNEAILAALADFQGAGRRFDQLGEFIRPNGKVRLVDDYGHHPTEVGVTIKAAREGWGDKR
;
A
#
# COMPACT_ATOMS: atom_id res chain seq x y z
N TYR A 1 1.28 -20.37 -15.11
CA TYR A 1 2.74 -20.25 -15.32
C TYR A 1 3.46 -21.58 -15.05
N GLU A 2 2.72 -22.66 -14.77
CA GLU A 2 3.25 -24.03 -14.60
C GLU A 2 4.40 -24.13 -13.56
N GLY A 3 4.41 -23.25 -12.56
CA GLY A 3 5.46 -23.17 -11.55
C GLY A 3 6.75 -22.45 -11.99
N ASP A 4 6.78 -21.90 -13.21
CA ASP A 4 7.93 -21.16 -13.75
C ASP A 4 7.83 -19.67 -13.39
N PHE A 5 8.66 -19.25 -12.43
CA PHE A 5 8.70 -17.87 -11.95
C PHE A 5 9.28 -16.89 -12.98
N GLU A 6 10.27 -17.33 -13.78
CA GLU A 6 10.86 -16.52 -14.84
C GLU A 6 9.84 -16.25 -15.96
N LYS A 7 9.01 -17.23 -16.29
CA LYS A 7 7.90 -17.05 -17.22
C LYS A 7 6.87 -16.04 -16.70
N MET A 8 6.63 -16.05 -15.39
CA MET A 8 5.77 -15.05 -14.74
C MET A 8 6.37 -13.65 -14.86
N LYS A 9 7.65 -13.44 -14.49
CA LYS A 9 8.36 -12.17 -14.62
C LYS A 9 8.32 -11.65 -16.07
N ALA A 10 8.63 -12.50 -17.04
CA ALA A 10 8.56 -12.13 -18.46
C ALA A 10 7.14 -11.70 -18.90
N THR A 11 6.10 -12.29 -18.31
CA THR A 11 4.72 -11.91 -18.60
C THR A 11 4.38 -10.55 -18.02
N TYR A 12 4.85 -10.22 -16.82
CA TYR A 12 4.71 -8.87 -16.25
C TYR A 12 5.40 -7.82 -17.11
N VAL A 13 6.62 -8.07 -17.58
CA VAL A 13 7.32 -7.16 -18.49
C VAL A 13 6.52 -6.95 -19.78
N LYS A 14 5.99 -8.02 -20.39
CA LYS A 14 5.11 -7.91 -21.57
C LYS A 14 3.85 -7.09 -21.29
N PHE A 15 3.24 -7.25 -20.10
CA PHE A 15 2.10 -6.45 -19.70
C PHE A 15 2.45 -4.97 -19.65
N LEU A 16 3.59 -4.61 -19.04
CA LEU A 16 4.06 -3.23 -18.96
C LEU A 16 4.41 -2.64 -20.34
N HIS A 17 4.85 -3.45 -21.29
CA HIS A 17 5.09 -3.01 -22.68
C HIS A 17 3.81 -2.60 -23.41
N ASN A 18 2.60 -2.95 -22.92
CA ASN A 18 1.33 -2.45 -23.48
C ASN A 18 1.07 -0.99 -23.12
N LEU A 19 1.81 -0.41 -22.16
CA LEU A 19 1.73 1.01 -21.89
C LEU A 19 2.14 1.80 -23.14
N PRO A 20 1.40 2.85 -23.51
CA PRO A 20 1.80 3.75 -24.58
C PRO A 20 3.14 4.40 -24.25
N PHE A 21 3.80 5.01 -25.24
CA PHE A 21 5.12 5.63 -25.05
C PHE A 21 5.12 6.75 -24.00
N TYR A 22 3.98 7.39 -23.78
CA TYR A 22 3.75 8.42 -22.75
C TYR A 22 3.19 7.85 -21.44
N GLY A 23 3.00 6.55 -21.37
CA GLY A 23 2.44 5.90 -20.16
C GLY A 23 3.46 5.78 -19.06
N LEU A 24 2.96 5.73 -17.83
CA LEU A 24 3.72 5.65 -16.60
C LEU A 24 3.44 4.32 -15.89
N ALA A 25 4.48 3.66 -15.41
CA ALA A 25 4.38 2.55 -14.47
C ALA A 25 4.73 3.04 -13.05
N VAL A 26 3.86 2.78 -12.08
CA VAL A 26 4.14 3.06 -10.66
C VAL A 26 4.44 1.74 -9.96
N MET A 27 5.68 1.56 -9.47
CA MET A 27 6.21 0.29 -8.99
C MET A 27 6.72 0.38 -7.55
N CYS A 28 6.47 -0.67 -6.76
CA CYS A 28 6.94 -0.74 -5.37
C CYS A 28 8.45 -0.97 -5.30
N ALA A 29 9.19 -0.02 -4.74
CA ALA A 29 10.64 -0.11 -4.55
C ALA A 29 11.06 -1.11 -3.46
N ASP A 30 10.12 -1.51 -2.59
CA ASP A 30 10.40 -2.47 -1.52
C ASP A 30 10.33 -3.92 -2.01
N ASP A 31 9.89 -4.15 -3.24
CA ASP A 31 9.87 -5.46 -3.87
C ASP A 31 11.10 -5.64 -4.76
N ALA A 32 12.03 -6.47 -4.31
CA ALA A 32 13.30 -6.72 -5.01
C ALA A 32 13.07 -7.30 -6.41
N VAL A 33 12.05 -8.14 -6.59
CA VAL A 33 11.74 -8.74 -7.90
C VAL A 33 11.25 -7.67 -8.87
N LEU A 34 10.39 -6.76 -8.42
CA LEU A 34 9.95 -5.64 -9.27
C LEU A 34 11.13 -4.76 -9.66
N MET A 35 12.06 -4.49 -8.74
CA MET A 35 13.24 -3.66 -9.03
C MET A 35 14.19 -4.30 -10.06
N GLU A 36 14.31 -5.64 -10.09
CA GLU A 36 15.03 -6.37 -11.15
C GLU A 36 14.39 -6.18 -12.53
N LEU A 37 13.09 -5.93 -12.60
CA LEU A 37 12.35 -5.78 -13.85
C LEU A 37 12.37 -4.36 -14.40
N VAL A 38 12.59 -3.34 -13.56
CA VAL A 38 12.57 -1.92 -13.96
C VAL A 38 13.40 -1.64 -15.22
N PRO A 39 14.64 -2.12 -15.38
CA PRO A 39 15.43 -1.89 -16.59
C PRO A 39 14.82 -2.45 -17.87
N GLN A 40 13.90 -3.40 -17.75
CA GLN A 40 13.26 -4.10 -18.87
C GLN A 40 11.94 -3.45 -19.28
N VAL A 41 11.38 -2.54 -18.45
CA VAL A 41 10.05 -1.94 -18.67
C VAL A 41 10.03 -1.08 -19.94
N GLY A 42 11.12 -0.36 -20.25
CA GLY A 42 11.22 0.48 -21.45
C GLY A 42 10.16 1.61 -21.53
N ARG A 43 9.63 2.01 -20.38
CA ARG A 43 8.67 3.11 -20.18
C ARG A 43 9.12 3.93 -18.98
N GLN A 44 8.50 5.09 -18.80
CA GLN A 44 8.71 5.86 -17.58
C GLN A 44 8.23 5.04 -16.37
N VAL A 45 9.08 4.97 -15.35
CA VAL A 45 8.77 4.30 -14.09
C VAL A 45 8.93 5.32 -12.98
N LEU A 46 7.95 5.36 -12.08
CA LEU A 46 8.03 5.99 -10.77
C LEU A 46 7.97 4.91 -9.70
N THR A 47 8.82 5.04 -8.73
CA THR A 47 8.88 4.08 -7.62
C THR A 47 8.30 4.68 -6.35
N TYR A 48 7.70 3.82 -5.53
CA TYR A 48 7.22 4.20 -4.20
C TYR A 48 7.59 3.13 -3.17
N GLY A 49 7.72 3.53 -1.92
CA GLY A 49 8.05 2.57 -0.86
C GLY A 49 8.69 3.19 0.37
N PHE A 50 9.09 2.31 1.30
CA PHE A 50 9.92 2.66 2.45
C PHE A 50 11.40 2.71 2.09
N SER A 51 11.79 2.16 0.94
CA SER A 51 13.16 2.21 0.44
C SER A 51 13.63 3.65 0.31
N GLU A 52 14.85 3.92 0.76
CA GLU A 52 15.49 5.25 0.62
C GLU A 52 15.71 5.68 -0.83
N HIS A 53 15.63 4.73 -1.77
CA HIS A 53 15.77 4.96 -3.20
C HIS A 53 14.44 5.15 -3.93
N ALA A 54 13.31 5.09 -3.21
CA ALA A 54 12.00 5.32 -3.82
C ALA A 54 11.81 6.79 -4.19
N ASP A 55 11.20 7.05 -5.37
CA ASP A 55 10.84 8.39 -5.82
C ASP A 55 9.79 9.03 -4.90
N TYR A 56 8.77 8.26 -4.52
CA TYR A 56 7.80 8.62 -3.49
C TYR A 56 8.12 7.82 -2.23
N ARG A 57 8.93 8.39 -1.33
CA ARG A 57 9.45 7.69 -0.17
C ARG A 57 8.59 7.90 1.07
N ILE A 58 8.26 6.80 1.75
CA ILE A 58 7.55 6.81 3.03
C ILE A 58 8.58 6.93 4.16
N GLU A 59 8.40 7.94 5.00
CA GLU A 59 9.17 8.18 6.21
C GLU A 59 8.24 8.28 7.44
N ASP A 60 8.80 8.06 8.61
CA ASP A 60 8.17 8.31 9.91
C ASP A 60 6.79 7.62 10.06
N TYR A 61 6.66 6.38 9.55
CA TYR A 61 5.41 5.63 9.67
C TYR A 61 5.16 5.21 11.11
N GLU A 62 4.04 5.68 11.65
CA GLU A 62 3.51 5.26 12.95
C GLU A 62 2.05 4.81 12.81
N GLN A 63 1.70 3.74 13.51
CA GLN A 63 0.31 3.30 13.61
C GLN A 63 -0.23 3.64 15.00
N THR A 64 -1.31 4.42 15.05
CA THR A 64 -2.06 4.71 16.27
C THR A 64 -3.45 4.10 16.17
N GLY A 65 -3.69 3.03 16.90
CA GLY A 65 -4.93 2.25 16.75
C GLY A 65 -5.05 1.70 15.32
N PHE A 66 -6.04 2.18 14.58
CA PHE A 66 -6.31 1.76 13.20
C PHE A 66 -5.98 2.85 12.17
N GLN A 67 -5.27 3.89 12.56
CA GLN A 67 -4.83 4.94 11.66
C GLN A 67 -3.32 4.86 11.45
N GLY A 68 -2.90 5.03 10.19
CA GLY A 68 -1.51 5.21 9.82
C GLY A 68 -1.17 6.71 9.68
N HIS A 69 -0.10 7.14 10.31
CA HIS A 69 0.48 8.48 10.19
C HIS A 69 1.86 8.34 9.58
N TYR A 70 2.15 9.06 8.51
CA TYR A 70 3.45 9.00 7.87
C TYR A 70 3.69 10.22 6.98
N THR A 71 4.94 10.41 6.58
CA THR A 71 5.33 11.44 5.63
C THR A 71 5.68 10.79 4.29
N VAL A 72 5.17 11.33 3.19
CA VAL A 72 5.65 11.01 1.84
C VAL A 72 6.59 12.11 1.38
N VAL A 73 7.81 11.75 1.02
CA VAL A 73 8.78 12.63 0.37
C VAL A 73 8.67 12.40 -1.12
N CYS A 74 8.25 13.44 -1.85
CA CYS A 74 8.09 13.40 -3.31
C CYS A 74 9.42 13.60 -4.05
N PRO A 75 9.50 13.28 -5.36
CA PRO A 75 10.69 13.53 -6.19
C PRO A 75 11.15 15.00 -6.20
N SER A 76 10.22 15.93 -6.03
CA SER A 76 10.49 17.37 -5.92
C SER A 76 11.15 17.81 -4.61
N GLY A 77 11.24 16.90 -3.63
CA GLY A 77 11.63 17.21 -2.26
C GLY A 77 10.47 17.70 -1.37
N GLU A 78 9.26 17.84 -1.92
CA GLU A 78 8.07 18.16 -1.15
C GLU A 78 7.77 17.05 -0.14
N ARG A 79 7.43 17.45 1.09
CA ARG A 79 7.06 16.53 2.18
C ARG A 79 5.56 16.66 2.45
N ILE A 80 4.85 15.55 2.33
CA ILE A 80 3.39 15.48 2.50
C ILE A 80 3.08 14.61 3.72
N ASN A 81 2.48 15.18 4.75
CA ASN A 81 2.03 14.44 5.92
C ASN A 81 0.69 13.77 5.62
N VAL A 82 0.66 12.45 5.70
CA VAL A 82 -0.51 11.63 5.38
C VAL A 82 -1.12 11.08 6.67
N LEU A 83 -2.44 11.25 6.79
CA LEU A 83 -3.29 10.50 7.69
C LEU A 83 -4.08 9.48 6.87
N LEU A 84 -3.90 8.21 7.16
CA LEU A 84 -4.61 7.12 6.49
C LEU A 84 -5.50 6.38 7.49
N ASN A 85 -6.78 6.24 7.17
CA ASN A 85 -7.79 5.72 8.10
C ASN A 85 -7.92 4.19 8.07
N VAL A 86 -6.89 3.50 7.58
CA VAL A 86 -6.76 2.04 7.59
C VAL A 86 -5.37 1.63 8.09
N PRO A 87 -5.26 0.53 8.87
CA PRO A 87 -4.02 0.14 9.53
C PRO A 87 -3.07 -0.63 8.60
N GLY A 88 -1.81 -0.64 8.97
CA GLY A 88 -0.79 -1.51 8.39
C GLY A 88 0.09 -0.83 7.33
N LYS A 89 1.38 -1.15 7.34
CA LYS A 89 2.37 -0.64 6.38
C LYS A 89 2.00 -0.93 4.92
N HIS A 90 1.38 -2.09 4.66
CA HIS A 90 0.93 -2.43 3.31
C HIS A 90 -0.15 -1.47 2.79
N ASN A 91 -1.02 -0.94 3.65
CA ASN A 91 -1.99 0.08 3.27
C ASN A 91 -1.32 1.44 3.06
N ALA A 92 -0.27 1.78 3.83
CA ALA A 92 0.53 2.97 3.56
C ALA A 92 1.22 2.88 2.19
N LEU A 93 1.75 1.71 1.80
CA LEU A 93 2.28 1.46 0.46
C LEU A 93 1.21 1.67 -0.62
N ASN A 94 0.03 1.06 -0.48
CA ASN A 94 -1.07 1.20 -1.43
C ASN A 94 -1.54 2.66 -1.57
N ALA A 95 -1.67 3.37 -0.44
CA ALA A 95 -2.06 4.78 -0.43
C ALA A 95 -0.99 5.69 -1.05
N THR A 96 0.29 5.37 -0.85
CA THR A 96 1.40 6.12 -1.48
C THR A 96 1.43 5.88 -2.99
N ALA A 97 1.14 4.68 -3.47
CA ALA A 97 0.97 4.43 -4.90
C ALA A 97 -0.17 5.28 -5.50
N ALA A 98 -1.33 5.32 -4.81
CA ALA A 98 -2.46 6.14 -5.23
C ALA A 98 -2.12 7.64 -5.21
N LEU A 99 -1.40 8.11 -4.18
CA LEU A 99 -0.91 9.49 -4.08
C LEU A 99 0.03 9.80 -5.26
N ALA A 100 0.98 8.93 -5.56
CA ALA A 100 1.89 9.12 -6.68
C ALA A 100 1.14 9.27 -8.02
N VAL A 101 0.18 8.39 -8.31
CA VAL A 101 -0.68 8.50 -9.49
C VAL A 101 -1.46 9.83 -9.50
N ALA A 102 -2.07 10.20 -8.38
CA ALA A 102 -2.85 11.43 -8.27
C ALA A 102 -1.99 12.69 -8.49
N LYS A 103 -0.74 12.70 -8.01
CA LYS A 103 0.22 13.79 -8.25
C LYS A 103 0.58 13.90 -9.73
N GLU A 104 0.82 12.79 -10.41
CA GLU A 104 1.11 12.77 -11.86
C GLU A 104 -0.09 13.24 -12.69
N GLU A 105 -1.32 12.98 -12.23
CA GLU A 105 -2.55 13.50 -12.85
C GLU A 105 -2.83 14.98 -12.47
N GLY A 106 -1.93 15.62 -11.72
CA GLY A 106 -2.05 17.04 -11.36
C GLY A 106 -3.07 17.35 -10.28
N ILE A 107 -3.49 16.34 -9.50
CA ILE A 107 -4.43 16.54 -8.39
C ILE A 107 -3.70 17.23 -7.23
N GLY A 108 -4.33 18.26 -6.67
CA GLY A 108 -3.78 19.02 -5.55
C GLY A 108 -3.74 18.23 -4.24
N ASN A 109 -2.75 18.52 -3.40
CA ASN A 109 -2.54 17.81 -2.14
C ASN A 109 -3.77 17.81 -1.22
N GLU A 110 -4.50 18.92 -1.15
CA GLU A 110 -5.69 19.03 -0.31
C GLU A 110 -6.72 17.95 -0.65
N ALA A 111 -7.01 17.76 -1.94
CA ALA A 111 -7.95 16.73 -2.39
C ALA A 111 -7.43 15.31 -2.13
N ILE A 112 -6.13 15.08 -2.38
CA ILE A 112 -5.49 13.78 -2.11
C ILE A 112 -5.58 13.43 -0.63
N LEU A 113 -5.18 14.36 0.24
CA LEU A 113 -5.16 14.14 1.69
C LEU A 113 -6.57 13.96 2.26
N ALA A 114 -7.55 14.73 1.79
CA ALA A 114 -8.93 14.58 2.18
C ALA A 114 -9.47 13.19 1.81
N ALA A 115 -9.19 12.72 0.60
CA ALA A 115 -9.61 11.38 0.14
C ALA A 115 -8.96 10.26 0.96
N LEU A 116 -7.67 10.34 1.28
CA LEU A 116 -6.96 9.34 2.09
C LEU A 116 -7.45 9.32 3.54
N ALA A 117 -7.74 10.48 4.13
CA ALA A 117 -8.27 10.59 5.49
C ALA A 117 -9.72 10.07 5.60
N ASP A 118 -10.51 10.20 4.55
CA ASP A 118 -11.90 9.70 4.50
C ASP A 118 -12.00 8.22 4.05
N PHE A 119 -10.92 7.66 3.53
CA PHE A 119 -10.92 6.28 3.01
C PHE A 119 -11.14 5.25 4.13
N GLN A 120 -12.22 4.49 4.03
CA GLN A 120 -12.62 3.48 5.02
C GLN A 120 -12.12 2.06 4.70
N GLY A 121 -11.26 1.93 3.69
CA GLY A 121 -10.80 0.63 3.19
C GLY A 121 -11.69 0.08 2.08
N ALA A 122 -11.26 -1.05 1.52
CA ALA A 122 -12.06 -1.84 0.58
C ALA A 122 -12.80 -2.94 1.37
N GLY A 123 -14.02 -3.25 0.97
CA GLY A 123 -14.78 -4.35 1.59
C GLY A 123 -13.96 -5.64 1.62
N ARG A 124 -14.03 -6.36 2.73
CA ARG A 124 -13.24 -7.58 2.99
C ARG A 124 -11.72 -7.36 2.97
N ARG A 125 -11.25 -6.15 3.32
CA ARG A 125 -9.84 -5.81 3.55
C ARG A 125 -9.73 -5.12 4.90
N PHE A 126 -9.45 -5.90 5.95
CA PHE A 126 -9.49 -5.49 7.35
C PHE A 126 -10.84 -4.85 7.73
N ASP A 127 -11.93 -5.41 7.21
CA ASP A 127 -13.27 -4.86 7.34
C ASP A 127 -13.83 -5.13 8.75
N GLN A 128 -14.08 -4.08 9.53
CA GLN A 128 -14.55 -4.21 10.91
C GLN A 128 -16.07 -4.36 10.93
N LEU A 129 -16.57 -5.59 11.03
CA LEU A 129 -17.98 -5.92 11.01
C LEU A 129 -18.73 -5.60 12.30
N GLY A 130 -18.01 -5.29 13.39
CA GLY A 130 -18.60 -4.85 14.64
C GLY A 130 -18.04 -5.51 15.89
N GLU A 131 -18.61 -5.12 17.03
CA GLU A 131 -18.27 -5.63 18.36
C GLU A 131 -19.46 -6.41 18.95
N PHE A 132 -19.20 -7.63 19.39
CA PHE A 132 -20.23 -8.54 19.92
C PHE A 132 -19.96 -8.82 21.40
N ILE A 133 -21.00 -8.68 22.23
CA ILE A 133 -20.93 -8.98 23.65
C ILE A 133 -21.06 -10.51 23.84
N ARG A 134 -20.13 -11.10 24.60
CA ARG A 134 -20.12 -12.50 24.99
C ARG A 134 -20.05 -12.61 26.53
N PRO A 135 -20.42 -13.75 27.13
CA PRO A 135 -20.35 -13.93 28.58
C PRO A 135 -18.98 -13.63 29.20
N ASN A 136 -17.91 -13.89 28.42
CA ASN A 136 -16.50 -13.73 28.88
C ASN A 136 -15.85 -12.44 28.34
N GLY A 137 -16.62 -11.48 27.81
CA GLY A 137 -16.10 -10.21 27.32
C GLY A 137 -16.64 -9.81 25.95
N LYS A 138 -15.96 -8.86 25.33
CA LYS A 138 -16.32 -8.35 24.00
C LYS A 138 -15.42 -8.97 22.95
N VAL A 139 -16.02 -9.38 21.84
CA VAL A 139 -15.33 -9.90 20.65
C VAL A 139 -15.55 -8.94 19.50
N ARG A 140 -14.48 -8.54 18.84
CA ARG A 140 -14.53 -7.75 17.61
C ARG A 140 -14.35 -8.68 16.42
N LEU A 141 -15.22 -8.55 15.43
CA LEU A 141 -15.18 -9.33 14.19
C LEU A 141 -14.58 -8.49 13.08
N VAL A 142 -13.58 -9.05 12.42
CA VAL A 142 -12.93 -8.45 11.24
C VAL A 142 -12.96 -9.46 10.11
N ASP A 143 -13.39 -9.04 8.92
CA ASP A 143 -13.33 -9.84 7.70
C ASP A 143 -12.15 -9.37 6.83
N ASP A 144 -11.34 -10.33 6.37
CA ASP A 144 -10.24 -10.08 5.43
C ASP A 144 -10.18 -11.20 4.40
N TYR A 145 -10.03 -10.82 3.14
CA TYR A 145 -9.95 -11.77 2.01
C TYR A 145 -8.56 -12.42 1.86
N GLY A 146 -7.64 -12.13 2.76
CA GLY A 146 -6.28 -12.70 2.75
C GLY A 146 -6.31 -14.22 2.63
N HIS A 147 -5.73 -14.76 1.57
CA HIS A 147 -5.64 -16.19 1.29
C HIS A 147 -4.21 -16.64 0.94
N HIS A 148 -3.29 -15.71 0.79
CA HIS A 148 -1.86 -15.96 0.67
C HIS A 148 -1.19 -15.83 2.05
N PRO A 149 -0.18 -16.65 2.41
CA PRO A 149 0.49 -16.55 3.72
C PRO A 149 1.00 -15.16 4.08
N THR A 150 1.53 -14.43 3.10
CA THR A 150 2.00 -13.04 3.30
C THR A 150 0.84 -12.10 3.64
N GLU A 151 -0.29 -12.18 2.93
CA GLU A 151 -1.49 -11.37 3.19
C GLU A 151 -2.03 -11.62 4.60
N VAL A 152 -2.20 -12.89 4.98
CA VAL A 152 -2.63 -13.28 6.32
C VAL A 152 -1.66 -12.76 7.38
N GLY A 153 -0.36 -12.87 7.13
CA GLY A 153 0.69 -12.39 8.05
C GLY A 153 0.62 -10.89 8.31
N VAL A 154 0.47 -10.06 7.25
CA VAL A 154 0.41 -8.60 7.41
C VAL A 154 -0.90 -8.15 8.06
N THR A 155 -2.02 -8.82 7.78
CA THR A 155 -3.33 -8.57 8.42
C THR A 155 -3.27 -8.86 9.92
N ILE A 156 -2.73 -10.01 10.33
CA ILE A 156 -2.56 -10.36 11.75
C ILE A 156 -1.61 -9.37 12.45
N LYS A 157 -0.54 -8.96 11.78
CA LYS A 157 0.39 -7.97 12.31
C LYS A 157 -0.30 -6.63 12.55
N ALA A 158 -1.04 -6.12 11.57
CA ALA A 158 -1.80 -4.88 11.69
C ALA A 158 -2.83 -4.93 12.85
N ALA A 159 -3.51 -6.07 13.01
CA ALA A 159 -4.42 -6.30 14.12
C ALA A 159 -3.71 -6.23 15.49
N ARG A 160 -2.57 -6.88 15.64
CA ARG A 160 -1.77 -6.87 16.88
C ARG A 160 -1.25 -5.48 17.20
N GLU A 161 -0.77 -4.74 16.21
CA GLU A 161 -0.30 -3.36 16.38
C GLU A 161 -1.45 -2.43 16.80
N GLY A 162 -2.66 -2.61 16.22
CA GLY A 162 -3.84 -1.79 16.54
C GLY A 162 -4.49 -2.11 17.90
N TRP A 163 -4.50 -3.38 18.34
CA TRP A 163 -5.16 -3.79 19.57
C TRP A 163 -4.21 -4.12 20.71
N GLY A 164 -2.90 -4.15 20.50
CA GLY A 164 -1.90 -4.51 21.50
C GLY A 164 -2.10 -5.94 22.01
N ASP A 165 -2.04 -6.12 23.32
CA ASP A 165 -2.12 -7.43 23.98
C ASP A 165 -3.54 -8.01 24.09
N LYS A 166 -4.53 -7.43 23.43
CA LYS A 166 -5.89 -8.00 23.38
C LYS A 166 -5.88 -9.31 22.60
N ARG A 167 -6.57 -10.31 23.16
CA ARG A 167 -6.75 -11.64 22.56
C ARG A 167 -8.18 -11.82 22.10
#